data_2af51f0c826f5adf72621c2ce4cc973d
#
_entry.id   2af51f0c826f5adf72621c2ce4cc973d
#
_cell.length_a   1.000
_cell.length_b   1.000
_cell.length_c   1.000
_cell.angle_alpha   90.00
_cell.angle_beta   90.00
_cell.angle_gamma   90.00
#
_symmetry.space_group_name_H-M   'P 1'
#
loop_
_entity.id
_entity.type
_entity.pdbx_description
1 polymer ?
#
loop_
_entity_poly.entity_id
_entity_poly.type
_entity_poly.pdbx_seq_one_letter_code
_entity_poly.pdbx_strand_id
1 'polypeptide(L)'
;MDEHLLNEKEFWLPYPIPSVAASERGFDPGWRAKTTWRGPTWINVNWYLYWGLRAHGRGDVASHIADRSIAMIDRSGVREFYDPRTGDGEGARDFGWTTLVLDLIAAERSTA
;
A
#
# COMPACT_ATOMS: atom_id res chain seq x y z
N MET A 1 6.05 11.88 -11.08
CA MET A 1 5.05 10.90 -10.65
C MET A 1 4.86 9.79 -11.69
N ASP A 2 4.57 10.15 -12.92
CA ASP A 2 4.28 9.15 -13.95
C ASP A 2 5.48 8.26 -14.27
N GLU A 3 6.67 8.79 -14.15
CA GLU A 3 7.90 8.08 -14.47
C GLU A 3 8.19 6.92 -13.51
N HIS A 4 7.87 7.10 -12.23
CA HIS A 4 8.20 6.11 -11.19
C HIS A 4 6.99 5.60 -10.43
N LEU A 5 6.22 6.47 -9.79
CA LEU A 5 5.11 6.04 -8.94
C LEU A 5 4.06 5.23 -9.72
N LEU A 6 3.68 5.68 -10.90
CA LEU A 6 2.67 5.02 -11.74
C LEU A 6 3.27 4.00 -12.70
N ASN A 7 4.54 3.70 -12.57
CA ASN A 7 5.21 2.70 -13.39
C ASN A 7 4.98 1.30 -12.84
N GLU A 8 4.31 0.46 -13.61
CA GLU A 8 3.96 -0.91 -13.21
C GLU A 8 5.17 -1.81 -12.98
N LYS A 9 6.34 -1.43 -13.47
CA LYS A 9 7.60 -2.17 -13.25
C LYS A 9 8.31 -1.71 -11.97
N GLU A 10 7.84 -0.66 -11.35
CA GLU A 10 8.46 -0.07 -10.16
C GLU A 10 7.50 -0.08 -8.98
N PHE A 11 6.61 0.92 -8.87
CA PHE A 11 5.76 1.09 -7.69
C PHE A 11 4.28 0.78 -7.94
N TRP A 12 3.82 0.80 -9.19
CA TRP A 12 2.39 0.63 -9.48
C TRP A 12 2.04 -0.85 -9.66
N LEU A 13 2.30 -1.63 -8.62
CA LEU A 13 2.00 -3.06 -8.57
C LEU A 13 0.50 -3.28 -8.30
N PRO A 14 -0.01 -4.51 -8.44
CA PRO A 14 -1.43 -4.79 -8.18
C PRO A 14 -1.95 -4.31 -6.84
N TYR A 15 -1.11 -4.35 -5.79
CA TYR A 15 -1.43 -3.83 -4.47
C TYR A 15 -0.36 -2.82 -4.03
N PRO A 16 -0.41 -1.59 -4.58
CA PRO A 16 0.59 -0.58 -4.31
C PRO A 16 0.52 -0.07 -2.88
N ILE A 17 1.48 0.56 -2.35
CA ILE A 17 2.79 0.93 -2.91
C ILE A 17 3.84 0.09 -2.17
N PRO A 18 4.70 -0.65 -2.88
CA PRO A 18 5.75 -1.40 -2.19
C PRO A 18 6.76 -0.46 -1.52
N SER A 19 7.44 -0.97 -0.52
CA SER A 19 8.41 -0.16 0.24
C SER A 19 9.68 0.17 -0.55
N VAL A 20 9.95 -0.57 -1.64
CA VAL A 20 10.96 -0.21 -2.65
C VAL A 20 10.41 -0.60 -4.03
N ALA A 21 10.97 0.00 -5.09
CA ALA A 21 10.56 -0.32 -6.45
C ALA A 21 10.80 -1.80 -6.76
N ALA A 22 9.87 -2.42 -7.48
CA ALA A 22 10.01 -3.83 -7.88
C ALA A 22 11.22 -4.06 -8.78
N SER A 23 11.70 -3.02 -9.46
CA SER A 23 12.89 -3.08 -10.31
C SER A 23 14.20 -3.05 -9.53
N GLU A 24 14.17 -2.77 -8.23
CA GLU A 24 15.37 -2.73 -7.41
C GLU A 24 15.89 -4.14 -7.13
N ARG A 25 17.23 -4.28 -7.12
CA ARG A 25 17.88 -5.56 -6.88
C ARG A 25 17.52 -6.17 -5.53
N GLY A 26 17.29 -5.34 -4.53
CA GLY A 26 16.94 -5.77 -3.17
C GLY A 26 15.44 -6.01 -2.93
N PHE A 27 14.62 -5.93 -3.96
CA PHE A 27 13.18 -6.13 -3.82
C PHE A 27 12.89 -7.55 -3.31
N ASP A 28 12.25 -7.65 -2.16
CA ASP A 28 11.97 -8.91 -1.48
C ASP A 28 10.64 -8.80 -0.74
N PRO A 29 9.50 -8.99 -1.46
CA PRO A 29 8.17 -8.74 -0.89
C PRO A 29 7.53 -9.93 -0.19
N GLY A 30 8.17 -11.09 -0.18
CA GLY A 30 7.58 -12.32 0.34
C GLY A 30 7.57 -12.39 1.87
N TRP A 31 6.70 -13.26 2.41
CA TRP A 31 6.54 -13.44 3.85
C TRP A 31 7.82 -13.96 4.54
N ARG A 32 8.73 -14.54 3.78
CA ARG A 32 10.03 -14.99 4.29
C ARG A 32 11.12 -13.92 4.19
N ALA A 33 10.75 -12.72 3.75
CA ALA A 33 11.69 -11.63 3.63
C ALA A 33 12.34 -11.34 4.98
N LYS A 34 13.66 -11.23 4.99
CA LYS A 34 14.39 -10.90 6.22
C LYS A 34 14.27 -9.42 6.57
N THR A 35 13.87 -8.61 5.59
CA THR A 35 13.74 -7.17 5.75
C THR A 35 12.36 -6.74 5.30
N THR A 36 11.56 -6.25 6.24
CA THR A 36 10.15 -5.92 6.01
C THR A 36 9.95 -4.60 5.27
N TRP A 37 11.03 -3.89 4.98
CA TRP A 37 11.01 -2.59 4.30
C TRP A 37 11.65 -2.63 2.90
N ARG A 38 11.81 -3.81 2.33
CA ARG A 38 12.40 -3.99 1.00
C ARG A 38 11.44 -4.57 -0.03
N GLY A 39 10.17 -4.32 0.12
CA GLY A 39 9.22 -4.82 -0.85
C GLY A 39 7.78 -4.80 -0.41
N PRO A 40 7.44 -5.26 0.81
CA PRO A 40 6.04 -5.31 1.22
C PRO A 40 5.37 -3.95 1.21
N THR A 41 4.05 -3.98 1.04
CA THR A 41 3.20 -2.80 1.13
C THR A 41 2.74 -2.62 2.58
N TRP A 42 2.88 -1.41 3.10
CA TRP A 42 2.49 -1.04 4.45
C TRP A 42 1.34 -0.03 4.42
N ILE A 43 0.27 -0.29 5.15
CA ILE A 43 -0.91 0.60 5.15
C ILE A 43 -0.58 1.99 5.70
N ASN A 44 0.29 2.08 6.72
CA ASN A 44 0.68 3.38 7.25
C ASN A 44 1.42 4.24 6.23
N VAL A 45 2.25 3.63 5.38
CA VAL A 45 2.92 4.35 4.28
C VAL A 45 1.90 4.78 3.25
N ASN A 46 0.97 3.91 2.88
CA ASN A 46 -0.11 4.25 1.96
C ASN A 46 -0.96 5.40 2.49
N TRP A 47 -1.19 5.46 3.79
CA TRP A 47 -1.92 6.54 4.43
C TRP A 47 -1.23 7.89 4.23
N TYR A 48 0.07 7.96 4.44
CA TYR A 48 0.84 9.17 4.18
C TYR A 48 0.77 9.59 2.71
N LEU A 49 0.97 8.64 1.80
CA LEU A 49 0.92 8.90 0.37
C LEU A 49 -0.47 9.38 -0.07
N TYR A 50 -1.52 8.77 0.47
CA TYR A 50 -2.89 9.13 0.18
C TYR A 50 -3.14 10.62 0.45
N TRP A 51 -2.82 11.07 1.64
CA TRP A 51 -3.06 12.47 2.02
C TRP A 51 -2.15 13.43 1.26
N GLY A 52 -0.91 13.04 1.00
CA GLY A 52 0.01 13.85 0.20
C GLY A 52 -0.48 14.03 -1.23
N LEU A 53 -0.95 12.96 -1.85
CA LEU A 53 -1.46 13.00 -3.22
C LEU A 53 -2.73 13.84 -3.32
N ARG A 54 -3.63 13.73 -2.37
CA ARG A 54 -4.84 14.57 -2.33
C ARG A 54 -4.48 16.04 -2.19
N ALA A 55 -3.52 16.36 -1.33
CA ALA A 55 -3.07 17.73 -1.12
C ALA A 55 -2.46 18.35 -2.40
N HIS A 56 -1.91 17.52 -3.28
CA HIS A 56 -1.30 17.97 -4.53
C HIS A 56 -2.20 17.77 -5.75
N GLY A 57 -3.50 17.61 -5.56
CA GLY A 57 -4.45 17.53 -6.66
C GLY A 57 -4.50 16.20 -7.39
N ARG A 58 -3.96 15.14 -6.83
CA ARG A 58 -3.97 13.79 -7.41
C ARG A 58 -4.88 12.86 -6.62
N GLY A 59 -6.12 13.28 -6.42
CA GLY A 59 -7.13 12.46 -5.75
C GLY A 59 -7.45 11.17 -6.50
N ASP A 60 -7.25 11.14 -7.81
CA ASP A 60 -7.41 9.94 -8.64
C ASP A 60 -6.44 8.84 -8.20
N VAL A 61 -5.17 9.17 -8.06
CA VAL A 61 -4.13 8.23 -7.62
C VAL A 61 -4.33 7.85 -6.15
N ALA A 62 -4.67 8.83 -5.31
CA ALA A 62 -4.96 8.59 -3.90
C ALA A 62 -6.10 7.60 -3.72
N SER A 63 -7.20 7.76 -4.45
CA SER A 63 -8.35 6.85 -4.37
C SER A 63 -8.01 5.44 -4.80
N HIS A 64 -7.15 5.27 -5.80
CA HIS A 64 -6.69 3.94 -6.20
C HIS A 64 -5.87 3.28 -5.08
N ILE A 65 -5.00 4.02 -4.43
CA ILE A 65 -4.21 3.51 -3.29
C ILE A 65 -5.14 3.10 -2.14
N ALA A 66 -6.15 3.91 -1.84
CA ALA A 66 -7.13 3.59 -0.80
C ALA A 66 -7.91 2.32 -1.16
N ASP A 67 -8.39 2.22 -2.40
CA ASP A 67 -9.11 1.04 -2.88
C ASP A 67 -8.29 -0.24 -2.73
N ARG A 68 -7.03 -0.19 -3.14
CA ARG A 68 -6.16 -1.36 -3.05
C ARG A 68 -5.77 -1.69 -1.60
N SER A 69 -5.66 -0.68 -0.74
CA SER A 69 -5.42 -0.89 0.69
C SER A 69 -6.60 -1.60 1.35
N ILE A 70 -7.81 -1.15 1.04
CA ILE A 70 -9.03 -1.78 1.55
C ILE A 70 -9.13 -3.22 1.04
N ALA A 71 -8.80 -3.46 -0.23
CA ALA A 71 -8.82 -4.80 -0.82
C ALA A 71 -7.85 -5.76 -0.11
N MET A 72 -6.69 -5.29 0.32
CA MET A 72 -5.76 -6.11 1.10
C MET A 72 -6.34 -6.52 2.46
N ILE A 73 -7.03 -5.61 3.12
CA ILE A 73 -7.71 -5.88 4.39
C ILE A 73 -8.84 -6.91 4.18
N ASP A 74 -9.64 -6.74 3.14
CA ASP A 74 -10.72 -7.68 2.82
C ASP A 74 -10.19 -9.07 2.51
N ARG A 75 -9.03 -9.14 1.85
CA ARG A 75 -8.43 -10.41 1.48
C ARG A 75 -7.78 -11.14 2.65
N SER A 76 -7.05 -10.41 3.50
CA SER A 76 -6.12 -11.02 4.46
C SER A 76 -6.28 -10.54 5.90
N GLY A 77 -7.21 -9.63 6.15
CA GLY A 77 -7.40 -9.06 7.48
C GLY A 77 -6.35 -7.99 7.81
N VAL A 78 -6.34 -7.57 9.07
CA VAL A 78 -5.42 -6.53 9.55
C VAL A 78 -4.08 -7.19 9.88
N ARG A 79 -3.13 -7.03 8.99
CA ARG A 79 -1.80 -7.62 9.11
C ARG A 79 -0.73 -6.53 9.15
N GLU A 80 0.47 -6.90 9.51
CA GLU A 80 1.58 -5.95 9.62
C GLU A 80 1.92 -5.32 8.28
N PHE A 81 2.06 -6.14 7.25
CA PHE A 81 2.33 -5.71 5.88
C PHE A 81 1.76 -6.72 4.89
N TYR A 82 1.84 -6.42 3.61
CA TYR A 82 1.20 -7.22 2.57
C TYR A 82 2.12 -7.40 1.37
N ASP A 83 1.96 -8.51 0.67
CA ASP A 83 2.66 -8.74 -0.59
C ASP A 83 2.04 -7.84 -1.68
N PRO A 84 2.80 -6.92 -2.28
CA PRO A 84 2.26 -5.98 -3.27
C PRO A 84 1.82 -6.65 -4.56
N ARG A 85 2.20 -7.89 -4.81
CA ARG A 85 1.84 -8.65 -6.01
C ARG A 85 0.50 -9.36 -5.85
N THR A 86 0.21 -9.87 -4.66
CA THR A 86 -0.93 -10.75 -4.41
C THR A 86 -1.94 -10.20 -3.40
N GLY A 87 -1.54 -9.24 -2.56
CA GLY A 87 -2.37 -8.73 -1.48
C GLY A 87 -2.40 -9.64 -0.26
N ASP A 88 -1.59 -10.70 -0.23
CA ASP A 88 -1.53 -11.60 0.92
C ASP A 88 -0.95 -10.90 2.13
N GLY A 89 -1.62 -11.05 3.28
CA GLY A 89 -1.15 -10.48 4.54
C GLY A 89 0.03 -11.24 5.11
N GLU A 90 0.95 -10.50 5.72
CA GLU A 90 2.19 -11.01 6.25
C GLU A 90 2.51 -10.35 7.59
N GLY A 91 3.45 -10.93 8.32
CA GLY A 91 3.87 -10.39 9.60
C GLY A 91 2.82 -10.58 10.70
N ALA A 92 2.81 -9.67 11.66
CA ALA A 92 1.91 -9.74 12.80
C ALA A 92 0.43 -9.57 12.40
N ARG A 93 -0.45 -10.23 13.15
CA ARG A 93 -1.90 -10.04 13.03
C ARG A 93 -2.36 -8.89 13.93
N ASP A 94 -3.48 -8.28 13.56
CA ASP A 94 -4.11 -7.21 14.35
C ASP A 94 -3.14 -6.05 14.64
N PHE A 95 -2.33 -5.70 13.65
CA PHE A 95 -1.27 -4.72 13.77
C PHE A 95 -1.82 -3.29 13.79
N GLY A 96 -1.46 -2.52 14.85
CA GLY A 96 -2.06 -1.21 15.11
C GLY A 96 -1.94 -0.18 13.97
N TRP A 97 -0.79 -0.09 13.30
CA TRP A 97 -0.61 0.88 12.21
C TRP A 97 -1.55 0.64 11.05
N THR A 98 -1.91 -0.62 10.82
CA THR A 98 -2.80 -0.99 9.72
C THR A 98 -4.22 -0.48 9.94
N THR A 99 -4.61 -0.16 11.16
CA THR A 99 -5.92 0.43 11.47
C THR A 99 -6.11 1.80 10.84
N LEU A 100 -5.06 2.45 10.34
CA LEU A 100 -5.17 3.68 9.55
C LEU A 100 -6.05 3.51 8.31
N VAL A 101 -6.30 2.26 7.87
CA VAL A 101 -7.25 1.98 6.80
C VAL A 101 -8.64 2.55 7.10
N LEU A 102 -9.02 2.64 8.37
CA LEU A 102 -10.31 3.22 8.77
C LEU A 102 -10.42 4.68 8.37
N ASP A 103 -9.33 5.43 8.47
CA ASP A 103 -9.30 6.83 8.03
C ASP A 103 -9.42 6.92 6.50
N LEU A 104 -8.80 6.02 5.76
CA LEU A 104 -8.93 5.95 4.31
C LEU A 104 -10.38 5.69 3.89
N ILE A 105 -11.04 4.75 4.56
CA ILE A 105 -12.45 4.43 4.30
C ILE A 105 -13.32 5.66 4.56
N ALA A 106 -13.13 6.32 5.69
CA ALA A 106 -13.89 7.51 6.06
C ALA A 106 -13.67 8.65 5.06
N ALA A 107 -12.43 8.88 4.64
CA ALA A 107 -12.08 9.92 3.68
C ALA A 107 -12.72 9.67 2.32
N GLU A 108 -12.70 8.43 1.83
CA GLU A 108 -13.29 8.08 0.53
C GLU A 108 -14.81 8.21 0.54
N ARG A 109 -15.46 7.87 1.65
CA ARG A 109 -16.90 8.06 1.80
C ARG A 109 -17.29 9.53 1.77
N SER A 110 -16.44 10.41 2.32
CA SER A 110 -16.70 11.85 2.36
C SER A 110 -16.60 12.51 0.98
N THR A 111 -15.91 11.90 0.02
CA THR A 111 -15.72 12.44 -1.32
C THR A 111 -16.68 11.83 -2.36
N ALA A 112 -17.45 10.85 -1.96
CA ALA A 112 -18.39 10.14 -2.84
C ALA A 112 -19.69 10.94 -3.10
#